data_3fa2db9b550073d54fa9b79a92038660
#
_entry.id   3fa2db9b550073d54fa9b79a92038660
#
_cell.length_a   1.000
_cell.length_b   1.000
_cell.length_c   1.000
_cell.angle_alpha   90.00
_cell.angle_beta   90.00
_cell.angle_gamma   90.00
#
_symmetry.space_group_name_H-M   'P 1'
#
loop_
_entity.id
_entity.type
_entity.pdbx_description
1 polymer ?
#
loop_
_entity_poly.entity_id
_entity_poly.type
_entity_poly.pdbx_seq_one_letter_code
_entity_poly.pdbx_strand_id
1 'polypeptide(L)'
;MTTVNQQSWVDLKGERTAFPSMAQQGGETTKRPRVLIVRGSFGALGGAERELLQLVCAVDRRWEVTLATLDLPAHAKDLLGEADVRLCTPESTVVWPTGARAEMTAGASKRAEAIWNEVPVPWDRIDAVHLSVCRGTLEILPLIPAHLPVHYHCLEPPRWLYEDVLHRRLDGKPKRPLWLTRLLFTVQRRRDRAFVNMLLNRPGASISGNSMWIQRRLKSVYGLKSDPTKENGEPPVRDDAGRPLEATHLMHVINIEAWPTEASAEENSALEAAPEPPEPYVMTVGRMSHVKGTWATLRSLRGTGLGLVHVGGGDAADKAALHAEAKRLNVPLVCMPRLSQPALVGLVRNAHAMVSHAHHEPFGLTPIEAMAVGTPALMVDEGGFQCTMSGVDSGRLLRRDDEVAWKQAYEEAKNPDVRQAWAKVGRPYVEARFTLPVQIAALERMLGL
;
A
#
# COMPACT_ATOMS: atom_id res chain seq x y z
N MET A 1 3.61 -13.23 28.69
CA MET A 1 4.08 -11.83 28.78
C MET A 1 5.54 -11.83 28.39
N THR A 2 5.85 -11.61 27.13
CA THR A 2 7.22 -11.52 26.61
C THR A 2 7.33 -10.16 25.98
N THR A 3 8.10 -9.32 26.61
CA THR A 3 8.48 -7.97 26.19
C THR A 3 9.10 -8.02 24.79
N VAL A 4 8.39 -7.51 23.81
CA VAL A 4 8.93 -7.27 22.47
C VAL A 4 9.96 -6.14 22.59
N ASN A 5 11.18 -6.47 22.24
CA ASN A 5 12.35 -5.63 22.31
C ASN A 5 12.09 -4.33 21.49
N GLN A 6 12.03 -3.18 22.16
CA GLN A 6 11.80 -1.86 21.56
C GLN A 6 12.99 -1.33 20.76
N GLN A 7 14.14 -2.02 20.80
CA GLN A 7 15.40 -1.52 20.22
C GLN A 7 15.46 -1.51 18.68
N SER A 8 14.68 -2.33 17.97
CA SER A 8 14.79 -2.41 16.50
C SER A 8 14.13 -1.25 15.72
N TRP A 9 13.54 -0.27 16.39
CA TRP A 9 12.88 0.88 15.77
C TRP A 9 13.64 2.20 15.92
N VAL A 10 14.70 2.22 16.71
CA VAL A 10 15.48 3.43 17.00
C VAL A 10 16.42 3.77 15.84
N ASP A 11 16.84 2.80 15.02
CA ASP A 11 17.79 3.00 13.93
C ASP A 11 17.20 3.65 12.67
N LEU A 12 15.88 3.80 12.56
CA LEU A 12 15.27 4.68 11.54
C LEU A 12 15.51 6.18 11.80
N LYS A 13 16.11 6.55 12.93
CA LYS A 13 16.54 7.91 13.24
C LYS A 13 17.98 8.22 12.74
N GLY A 14 18.68 7.24 12.21
CA GLY A 14 20.04 7.38 11.69
C GLY A 14 20.05 8.11 10.36
N GLU A 15 20.54 9.35 10.39
CA GLU A 15 20.88 10.22 9.27
C GLU A 15 19.72 10.68 8.39
N ARG A 16 19.25 11.89 8.70
CA ARG A 16 18.48 12.70 7.76
C ARG A 16 19.33 12.87 6.50
N THR A 17 19.08 12.09 5.46
CA THR A 17 19.69 12.33 4.16
C THR A 17 19.36 13.76 3.77
N ALA A 18 20.40 14.61 3.71
CA ALA A 18 20.26 15.97 3.23
C ALA A 18 19.75 15.89 1.80
N PHE A 19 18.53 16.33 1.57
CA PHE A 19 18.06 16.61 0.21
C PHE A 19 19.09 17.53 -0.45
N PRO A 20 19.46 17.32 -1.71
CA PRO A 20 20.35 18.24 -2.40
C PRO A 20 19.79 19.65 -2.27
N SER A 21 20.52 20.55 -1.64
CA SER A 21 20.12 21.95 -1.47
C SER A 21 19.94 22.52 -2.87
N MET A 22 18.70 22.79 -3.27
CA MET A 22 18.47 23.68 -4.40
C MET A 22 19.12 25.02 -4.02
N ALA A 23 20.06 25.44 -4.83
CA ALA A 23 20.79 26.69 -4.67
C ALA A 23 19.79 27.82 -4.37
N GLN A 24 20.07 28.57 -3.32
CA GLN A 24 19.37 29.79 -2.94
C GLN A 24 19.37 30.75 -4.14
N GLN A 25 18.26 30.81 -4.85
CA GLN A 25 17.92 31.98 -5.67
C GLN A 25 17.14 32.93 -4.77
N GLY A 26 17.60 34.16 -4.76
CA GLY A 26 17.28 35.22 -3.81
C GLY A 26 15.82 35.51 -3.52
N GLY A 27 15.52 35.67 -2.25
CA GLY A 27 14.72 36.73 -1.65
C GLY A 27 13.25 36.85 -1.99
N GLU A 28 12.44 35.86 -1.55
CA GLU A 28 11.12 36.04 -0.93
C GLU A 28 10.93 34.84 -0.01
N THR A 29 10.62 35.08 1.26
CA THR A 29 10.19 34.00 2.17
C THR A 29 8.83 33.52 1.70
N THR A 30 8.80 32.60 0.73
CA THR A 30 7.56 31.98 0.31
C THR A 30 6.97 31.25 1.50
N LYS A 31 5.81 31.72 1.95
CA LYS A 31 5.08 31.14 3.07
C LYS A 31 4.86 29.65 2.81
N ARG A 32 5.28 28.79 3.74
CA ARG A 32 5.05 27.36 3.63
C ARG A 32 3.55 27.07 3.49
N PRO A 33 3.11 26.22 2.54
CA PRO A 33 1.70 25.87 2.40
C PRO A 33 1.22 25.10 3.65
N ARG A 34 -0.01 25.39 4.07
CA ARG A 34 -0.64 24.84 5.25
C ARG A 34 -1.56 23.69 4.83
N VAL A 35 -1.09 22.45 5.01
CA VAL A 35 -1.77 21.25 4.51
C VAL A 35 -2.39 20.47 5.66
N LEU A 36 -3.70 20.20 5.54
CA LEU A 36 -4.40 19.26 6.40
C LEU A 36 -4.32 17.86 5.79
N ILE A 37 -3.71 16.93 6.51
CA ILE A 37 -3.70 15.51 6.19
C ILE A 37 -4.69 14.80 7.10
N VAL A 38 -5.62 14.03 6.51
CA VAL A 38 -6.69 13.35 7.25
C VAL A 38 -6.66 11.87 7.02
N ARG A 39 -6.75 11.11 8.09
CA ARG A 39 -6.98 9.67 8.05
C ARG A 39 -7.86 9.23 9.23
N GLY A 40 -8.86 8.39 8.98
CA GLY A 40 -9.80 7.97 10.01
C GLY A 40 -9.16 7.22 11.19
N SER A 41 -8.18 6.33 10.95
CA SER A 41 -7.51 5.57 12.01
C SER A 41 -6.13 5.08 11.59
N PHE A 42 -5.22 5.02 12.55
CA PHE A 42 -3.89 4.40 12.43
C PHE A 42 -3.80 3.07 13.21
N GLY A 43 -4.91 2.55 13.72
CA GLY A 43 -4.91 1.36 14.58
C GLY A 43 -4.38 0.08 13.92
N ALA A 44 -4.49 -0.06 12.60
CA ALA A 44 -3.98 -1.23 11.88
C ALA A 44 -2.46 -1.20 11.65
N LEU A 45 -1.86 -0.04 11.56
CA LEU A 45 -0.45 0.25 11.24
C LEU A 45 0.13 -0.68 10.14
N GLY A 46 -0.57 -0.77 9.03
CA GLY A 46 -0.15 -1.49 7.82
C GLY A 46 0.80 -0.66 6.94
N GLY A 47 0.97 -1.06 5.68
CA GLY A 47 1.83 -0.35 4.72
C GLY A 47 1.36 1.09 4.43
N ALA A 48 0.07 1.26 4.19
CA ALA A 48 -0.51 2.57 3.89
C ALA A 48 -0.43 3.57 5.06
N GLU A 49 -0.59 3.10 6.29
CA GLU A 49 -0.45 3.93 7.49
C GLU A 49 1.00 4.40 7.66
N ARG A 50 1.96 3.51 7.50
CA ARG A 50 3.39 3.82 7.63
C ARG A 50 3.85 4.77 6.54
N GLU A 51 3.44 4.54 5.29
CA GLU A 51 3.75 5.41 4.17
C GLU A 51 3.22 6.84 4.43
N LEU A 52 1.98 6.97 4.91
CA LEU A 52 1.43 8.28 5.24
C LEU A 52 2.19 8.99 6.37
N LEU A 53 2.60 8.27 7.43
CA LEU A 53 3.41 8.85 8.50
C LEU A 53 4.80 9.24 7.99
N GLN A 54 5.43 8.45 7.12
CA GLN A 54 6.68 8.80 6.48
C GLN A 54 6.54 10.04 5.60
N LEU A 55 5.45 10.16 4.83
CA LEU A 55 5.13 11.36 4.06
C LEU A 55 5.03 12.58 4.97
N VAL A 56 4.26 12.49 6.06
CA VAL A 56 4.09 13.56 7.06
C VAL A 56 5.44 14.02 7.60
N CYS A 57 6.32 13.09 7.99
CA CYS A 57 7.65 13.41 8.50
C CYS A 57 8.57 14.03 7.42
N ALA A 58 8.42 13.64 6.17
CA ALA A 58 9.29 14.12 5.09
C ALA A 58 8.92 15.54 4.61
N VAL A 59 7.66 15.95 4.79
CA VAL A 59 7.18 17.27 4.36
C VAL A 59 7.14 18.30 5.49
N ASP A 60 7.47 17.96 6.72
CA ASP A 60 7.36 18.81 7.91
C ASP A 60 8.11 20.15 7.82
N ARG A 61 9.19 20.18 7.01
CA ARG A 61 9.98 21.41 6.75
C ARG A 61 9.51 22.18 5.52
N ARG A 62 8.78 21.52 4.62
CA ARG A 62 8.26 22.11 3.37
C ARG A 62 6.87 22.69 3.56
N TRP A 63 6.04 22.04 4.39
CA TRP A 63 4.67 22.41 4.66
C TRP A 63 4.46 22.67 6.15
N GLU A 64 3.46 23.48 6.49
CA GLU A 64 2.87 23.51 7.83
C GLU A 64 1.83 22.38 7.88
N VAL A 65 2.19 21.25 8.50
CA VAL A 65 1.34 20.05 8.48
C VAL A 65 0.40 20.06 9.69
N THR A 66 -0.88 19.89 9.42
CA THR A 66 -1.88 19.47 10.41
C THR A 66 -2.32 18.05 10.11
N LEU A 67 -2.18 17.11 11.05
CA LEU A 67 -2.65 15.73 10.93
C LEU A 67 -3.90 15.56 11.77
N ALA A 68 -5.03 15.27 11.13
CA ALA A 68 -6.29 14.98 11.80
C ALA A 68 -6.68 13.51 11.71
N THR A 69 -7.05 12.90 12.83
CA THR A 69 -7.45 11.49 12.89
C THR A 69 -8.40 11.23 14.07
N LEU A 70 -9.27 10.22 13.92
CA LEU A 70 -10.15 9.75 14.99
C LEU A 70 -9.44 8.82 15.98
N ASP A 71 -8.32 8.21 15.56
CA ASP A 71 -7.60 7.22 16.37
C ASP A 71 -6.12 7.20 16.00
N LEU A 72 -5.28 7.61 16.97
CA LEU A 72 -3.81 7.62 16.85
C LEU A 72 -3.19 6.86 18.03
N PRO A 73 -2.96 5.54 17.90
CA PRO A 73 -2.31 4.75 18.95
C PRO A 73 -0.88 5.24 19.24
N ALA A 74 -0.40 5.03 20.48
CA ALA A 74 0.93 5.49 20.92
C ALA A 74 2.05 5.06 19.96
N HIS A 75 2.04 3.79 19.53
CA HIS A 75 3.05 3.26 18.60
C HIS A 75 3.01 3.91 17.20
N ALA A 76 1.88 4.46 16.77
CA ALA A 76 1.80 5.25 15.53
C ALA A 76 2.25 6.68 15.75
N LYS A 77 1.95 7.25 16.93
CA LYS A 77 2.43 8.58 17.34
C LYS A 77 3.95 8.62 17.45
N ASP A 78 4.56 7.55 17.99
CA ASP A 78 6.02 7.44 18.13
C ASP A 78 6.75 7.52 16.77
N LEU A 79 6.12 7.10 15.68
CA LEU A 79 6.69 7.19 14.33
C LEU A 79 6.75 8.63 13.79
N LEU A 80 6.01 9.58 14.35
CA LEU A 80 6.14 10.98 13.99
C LEU A 80 7.41 11.60 14.58
N GLY A 81 7.95 11.03 15.67
CA GLY A 81 9.21 11.46 16.29
C GLY A 81 9.21 12.95 16.62
N GLU A 82 10.19 13.69 16.06
CA GLU A 82 10.40 15.12 16.23
C GLU A 82 9.81 15.97 15.08
N ALA A 83 8.98 15.38 14.21
CA ALA A 83 8.38 16.12 13.11
C ALA A 83 7.47 17.26 13.63
N ASP A 84 7.60 18.45 13.04
CA ASP A 84 6.79 19.63 13.37
C ASP A 84 5.38 19.48 12.77
N VAL A 85 4.53 18.74 13.48
CA VAL A 85 3.17 18.38 13.03
C VAL A 85 2.15 18.76 14.10
N ARG A 86 1.17 19.57 13.71
CA ARG A 86 0.00 19.80 14.55
C ARG A 86 -0.92 18.61 14.54
N LEU A 87 -1.18 18.00 15.70
CA LEU A 87 -2.12 16.90 15.83
C LEU A 87 -3.51 17.42 16.20
N CYS A 88 -4.53 16.96 15.46
CA CYS A 88 -5.94 17.18 15.76
C CYS A 88 -6.62 15.81 15.97
N THR A 89 -6.91 15.50 17.22
CA THR A 89 -7.56 14.24 17.65
C THR A 89 -8.76 14.55 18.53
N PRO A 90 -9.75 13.65 18.65
CA PRO A 90 -10.86 13.85 19.58
C PRO A 90 -10.35 13.97 21.02
N GLU A 91 -10.98 14.79 21.83
CA GLU A 91 -10.66 14.92 23.26
C GLU A 91 -11.07 13.67 24.03
N SER A 92 -12.16 13.02 23.63
CA SER A 92 -12.61 11.78 24.24
C SER A 92 -11.79 10.59 23.75
N THR A 93 -11.41 9.68 24.65
CA THR A 93 -10.85 8.38 24.29
C THR A 93 -11.93 7.50 23.66
N VAL A 94 -12.31 7.82 22.43
CA VAL A 94 -13.27 7.02 21.69
C VAL A 94 -12.54 5.77 21.19
N VAL A 95 -12.94 4.62 21.72
CA VAL A 95 -12.52 3.34 21.14
C VAL A 95 -13.16 3.23 19.77
N TRP A 96 -12.40 3.55 18.74
CA TRP A 96 -12.82 3.31 17.36
C TRP A 96 -12.93 1.80 17.15
N PRO A 97 -14.11 1.27 16.79
CA PRO A 97 -14.28 -0.17 16.70
C PRO A 97 -13.36 -0.74 15.62
N THR A 98 -12.48 -1.64 16.02
CA THR A 98 -11.56 -2.34 15.12
C THR A 98 -12.19 -3.63 14.59
N GLY A 99 -11.91 -3.96 13.33
CA GLY A 99 -12.26 -5.21 12.68
C GLY A 99 -13.48 -5.15 11.75
N ALA A 100 -13.52 -6.11 10.82
CA ALA A 100 -14.49 -6.15 9.72
C ALA A 100 -15.98 -6.15 10.16
N ARG A 101 -16.30 -6.72 11.33
CA ARG A 101 -17.68 -6.72 11.84
C ARG A 101 -18.14 -5.34 12.28
N ALA A 102 -17.26 -4.58 12.91
CA ALA A 102 -17.56 -3.20 13.32
C ALA A 102 -17.70 -2.26 12.11
N GLU A 103 -16.96 -2.53 11.04
CA GLU A 103 -17.04 -1.79 9.77
C GLU A 103 -18.39 -1.96 9.07
N MET A 104 -19.03 -3.10 9.27
CA MET A 104 -20.29 -3.45 8.63
C MET A 104 -21.52 -2.88 9.36
N THR A 105 -21.38 -2.29 10.56
CA THR A 105 -22.51 -1.74 11.29
C THR A 105 -23.04 -0.45 10.65
N ALA A 106 -24.35 -0.34 10.52
CA ALA A 106 -24.99 0.85 9.95
C ALA A 106 -24.69 2.14 10.73
N GLY A 107 -24.33 2.03 12.01
CA GLY A 107 -24.02 3.16 12.88
C GLY A 107 -22.58 3.66 12.80
N ALA A 108 -21.66 2.94 12.17
CA ALA A 108 -20.22 3.29 12.16
C ALA A 108 -19.94 4.67 11.56
N SER A 109 -20.56 4.99 10.42
CA SER A 109 -20.39 6.29 9.76
C SER A 109 -20.98 7.45 10.58
N LYS A 110 -22.20 7.29 11.14
CA LYS A 110 -22.78 8.33 12.01
C LYS A 110 -21.93 8.59 13.26
N ARG A 111 -21.29 7.54 13.78
CA ARG A 111 -20.34 7.68 14.91
C ARG A 111 -19.10 8.43 14.47
N ALA A 112 -18.55 8.14 13.30
CA ALA A 112 -17.41 8.89 12.76
C ALA A 112 -17.75 10.37 12.54
N GLU A 113 -18.89 10.67 11.95
CA GLU A 113 -19.41 12.04 11.78
C GLU A 113 -19.52 12.78 13.13
N ALA A 114 -20.07 12.12 14.16
CA ALA A 114 -20.18 12.69 15.50
C ALA A 114 -18.80 13.01 16.09
N ILE A 115 -17.84 12.08 15.99
CA ILE A 115 -16.50 12.28 16.53
C ILE A 115 -15.75 13.37 15.77
N TRP A 116 -15.89 13.47 14.44
CA TRP A 116 -15.26 14.54 13.66
C TRP A 116 -15.73 15.92 14.08
N ASN A 117 -16.95 16.09 14.55
CA ASN A 117 -17.43 17.36 15.10
C ASN A 117 -16.72 17.78 16.41
N GLU A 118 -16.07 16.83 17.10
CA GLU A 118 -15.31 17.10 18.32
C GLU A 118 -13.81 17.38 18.03
N VAL A 119 -13.32 17.08 16.80
CA VAL A 119 -11.92 17.28 16.44
C VAL A 119 -11.66 18.75 16.11
N PRO A 120 -10.76 19.44 16.84
CA PRO A 120 -10.54 20.88 16.70
C PRO A 120 -9.63 21.22 15.51
N VAL A 121 -10.14 21.11 14.28
CA VAL A 121 -9.40 21.46 13.06
C VAL A 121 -9.40 22.99 12.86
N PRO A 122 -8.22 23.65 12.73
CA PRO A 122 -8.10 25.09 12.53
C PRO A 122 -8.33 25.44 11.04
N TRP A 123 -9.58 25.42 10.57
CA TRP A 123 -9.94 25.61 9.17
C TRP A 123 -9.45 26.91 8.53
N ASP A 124 -9.32 27.97 9.32
CA ASP A 124 -8.78 29.29 8.92
C ASP A 124 -7.28 29.27 8.61
N ARG A 125 -6.60 28.19 9.00
CA ARG A 125 -5.16 27.98 8.79
C ARG A 125 -4.85 26.82 7.83
N ILE A 126 -5.77 26.47 6.95
CA ILE A 126 -5.59 25.39 5.98
C ILE A 126 -5.70 25.98 4.58
N ASP A 127 -4.76 25.63 3.70
CA ASP A 127 -4.74 26.01 2.29
C ASP A 127 -5.18 24.87 1.39
N ALA A 128 -4.91 23.60 1.77
CA ALA A 128 -5.30 22.41 1.03
C ALA A 128 -5.53 21.20 1.95
N VAL A 129 -6.37 20.25 1.50
CA VAL A 129 -6.71 19.04 2.27
C VAL A 129 -6.34 17.79 1.50
N HIS A 130 -5.61 16.90 2.14
CA HIS A 130 -5.29 15.55 1.66
C HIS A 130 -5.99 14.51 2.52
N LEU A 131 -6.93 13.75 1.93
CA LEU A 131 -7.63 12.66 2.57
C LEU A 131 -6.99 11.33 2.17
N SER A 132 -6.45 10.58 3.12
CA SER A 132 -5.97 9.21 2.91
C SER A 132 -7.07 8.21 3.24
N VAL A 133 -7.32 7.26 2.33
CA VAL A 133 -8.38 6.27 2.50
C VAL A 133 -8.24 5.50 3.81
N CYS A 134 -9.28 5.54 4.59
CA CYS A 134 -9.51 4.70 5.74
C CYS A 134 -10.99 4.77 6.08
N ARG A 135 -11.46 3.83 6.86
CA ARG A 135 -12.79 3.96 7.43
C ARG A 135 -12.85 5.20 8.33
N GLY A 136 -13.91 5.97 8.19
CA GLY A 136 -14.12 7.22 8.94
C GLY A 136 -13.45 8.44 8.31
N THR A 137 -12.68 8.31 7.23
CA THR A 137 -12.01 9.47 6.62
C THR A 137 -12.99 10.37 5.85
N LEU A 138 -13.87 9.81 5.03
CA LEU A 138 -14.76 10.61 4.19
C LEU A 138 -15.88 11.31 4.99
N GLU A 139 -16.14 10.86 6.19
CA GLU A 139 -17.12 11.44 7.10
C GLU A 139 -16.76 12.85 7.59
N ILE A 140 -15.51 13.31 7.40
CA ILE A 140 -15.11 14.71 7.65
C ILE A 140 -15.60 15.67 6.55
N LEU A 141 -15.95 15.18 5.35
CA LEU A 141 -16.27 16.02 4.18
C LEU A 141 -17.29 17.15 4.44
N PRO A 142 -18.38 16.93 5.20
CA PRO A 142 -19.33 17.99 5.50
C PRO A 142 -18.75 19.15 6.30
N LEU A 143 -17.64 18.94 7.02
CA LEU A 143 -17.00 19.94 7.86
C LEU A 143 -15.95 20.75 7.09
N ILE A 144 -15.47 20.28 5.96
CA ILE A 144 -14.44 20.97 5.18
C ILE A 144 -15.04 22.18 4.46
N PRO A 145 -14.54 23.42 4.68
CA PRO A 145 -14.98 24.62 3.99
C PRO A 145 -14.99 24.44 2.46
N ALA A 146 -16.03 24.97 1.82
CA ALA A 146 -16.27 24.72 0.39
C ALA A 146 -15.16 25.26 -0.54
N HIS A 147 -14.44 26.30 -0.13
CA HIS A 147 -13.37 26.95 -0.90
C HIS A 147 -12.04 26.16 -0.88
N LEU A 148 -11.86 25.21 0.07
CA LEU A 148 -10.61 24.46 0.18
C LEU A 148 -10.55 23.37 -0.90
N PRO A 149 -9.45 23.25 -1.66
CA PRO A 149 -9.20 22.13 -2.52
C PRO A 149 -9.02 20.85 -1.69
N VAL A 150 -9.60 19.74 -2.17
CA VAL A 150 -9.56 18.46 -1.46
C VAL A 150 -9.07 17.37 -2.40
N HIS A 151 -7.94 16.77 -2.06
CA HIS A 151 -7.47 15.54 -2.73
C HIS A 151 -7.81 14.33 -1.89
N TYR A 152 -8.48 13.34 -2.46
CA TYR A 152 -8.74 12.05 -1.83
C TYR A 152 -7.88 10.95 -2.48
N HIS A 153 -6.86 10.51 -1.74
CA HIS A 153 -6.09 9.32 -2.11
C HIS A 153 -6.87 8.07 -1.72
N CYS A 154 -7.67 7.57 -2.67
CA CYS A 154 -8.54 6.42 -2.47
C CYS A 154 -7.76 5.11 -2.30
N LEU A 155 -6.48 5.05 -2.66
CA LEU A 155 -5.67 3.84 -2.78
C LEU A 155 -6.35 2.80 -3.66
N GLU A 156 -7.49 2.29 -3.22
CA GLU A 156 -8.39 1.39 -3.93
C GLU A 156 -9.84 1.55 -3.41
N PRO A 157 -10.86 1.42 -4.26
CA PRO A 157 -12.24 1.27 -3.79
C PRO A 157 -12.34 0.10 -2.81
N PRO A 158 -13.18 0.15 -1.77
CA PRO A 158 -13.27 -0.93 -0.78
C PRO A 158 -13.53 -2.29 -1.45
N ARG A 159 -12.48 -3.09 -1.63
CA ARG A 159 -12.53 -4.35 -2.40
C ARG A 159 -13.59 -5.32 -1.89
N TRP A 160 -13.79 -5.38 -0.56
CA TRP A 160 -14.78 -6.24 0.05
C TRP A 160 -16.22 -5.88 -0.34
N LEU A 161 -16.47 -4.64 -0.83
CA LEU A 161 -17.76 -4.22 -1.36
C LEU A 161 -17.93 -4.56 -2.84
N TYR A 162 -16.85 -4.52 -3.63
CA TYR A 162 -16.90 -4.50 -5.08
C TYR A 162 -16.26 -5.71 -5.76
N GLU A 163 -15.57 -6.58 -5.00
CA GLU A 163 -14.85 -7.71 -5.58
C GLU A 163 -15.18 -9.04 -4.92
N ASP A 164 -15.68 -9.97 -5.72
CA ASP A 164 -16.06 -11.32 -5.26
C ASP A 164 -14.85 -12.16 -4.80
N VAL A 165 -13.64 -11.82 -5.27
CA VAL A 165 -12.41 -12.57 -4.95
C VAL A 165 -12.10 -12.59 -3.46
N LEU A 166 -12.45 -11.54 -2.71
CA LEU A 166 -12.25 -11.50 -1.26
C LEU A 166 -13.23 -12.42 -0.49
N HIS A 167 -14.31 -12.85 -1.11
CA HIS A 167 -15.32 -13.71 -0.52
C HIS A 167 -15.10 -15.20 -0.82
N ARG A 168 -13.84 -15.55 -1.18
CA ARG A 168 -13.42 -16.94 -1.45
C ARG A 168 -12.52 -17.49 -0.35
N ARG A 169 -12.53 -18.81 -0.19
CA ARG A 169 -11.58 -19.57 0.66
C ARG A 169 -10.23 -19.66 -0.06
N LEU A 170 -9.20 -20.14 0.62
CA LEU A 170 -7.85 -20.30 0.07
C LEU A 170 -7.84 -21.10 -1.25
N ASP A 171 -8.65 -22.17 -1.34
CA ASP A 171 -8.80 -23.02 -2.52
C ASP A 171 -9.64 -22.41 -3.67
N GLY A 172 -10.10 -21.18 -3.50
CA GLY A 172 -10.91 -20.46 -4.50
C GLY A 172 -12.41 -20.69 -4.43
N LYS A 173 -12.91 -21.62 -3.58
CA LYS A 173 -14.35 -21.85 -3.41
C LYS A 173 -15.02 -20.68 -2.71
N PRO A 174 -16.23 -20.27 -3.09
CA PRO A 174 -16.94 -19.20 -2.39
C PRO A 174 -17.19 -19.56 -0.92
N LYS A 175 -17.02 -18.59 -0.02
CA LYS A 175 -17.37 -18.72 1.42
C LYS A 175 -18.88 -18.82 1.62
N ARG A 176 -19.68 -18.27 0.70
CA ARG A 176 -21.13 -18.27 0.63
C ARG A 176 -21.56 -17.94 -0.81
N PRO A 177 -22.83 -18.14 -1.21
CA PRO A 177 -23.31 -17.73 -2.52
C PRO A 177 -23.02 -16.24 -2.81
N LEU A 178 -22.36 -15.96 -3.92
CA LEU A 178 -21.88 -14.61 -4.24
C LEU A 178 -23.02 -13.60 -4.42
N TRP A 179 -24.17 -14.03 -4.95
CA TRP A 179 -25.35 -13.17 -5.08
C TRP A 179 -25.85 -12.67 -3.70
N LEU A 180 -25.82 -13.52 -2.67
CA LEU A 180 -26.18 -13.16 -1.31
C LEU A 180 -25.19 -12.14 -0.73
N THR A 181 -23.90 -12.33 -0.99
CA THR A 181 -22.86 -11.36 -0.62
C THR A 181 -23.11 -10.00 -1.26
N ARG A 182 -23.44 -9.98 -2.55
CA ARG A 182 -23.76 -8.74 -3.27
C ARG A 182 -25.00 -8.04 -2.71
N LEU A 183 -26.01 -8.80 -2.30
CA LEU A 183 -27.22 -8.26 -1.68
C LEU A 183 -26.92 -7.64 -0.31
N LEU A 184 -26.19 -8.35 0.54
CA LEU A 184 -25.86 -7.92 1.91
C LEU A 184 -25.10 -6.59 1.96
N PHE A 185 -24.29 -6.28 0.95
CA PHE A 185 -23.49 -5.05 0.91
C PHE A 185 -24.10 -3.90 0.10
N THR A 186 -25.37 -4.00 -0.27
CA THR A 186 -26.02 -2.96 -1.10
C THR A 186 -26.06 -1.60 -0.41
N VAL A 187 -26.40 -1.56 0.88
CA VAL A 187 -26.45 -0.31 1.66
C VAL A 187 -25.07 0.34 1.78
N GLN A 188 -24.06 -0.47 2.08
CA GLN A 188 -22.69 0.02 2.22
C GLN A 188 -22.15 0.57 0.90
N ARG A 189 -22.41 -0.10 -0.24
CA ARG A 189 -22.04 0.42 -1.57
C ARG A 189 -22.74 1.73 -1.91
N ARG A 190 -24.03 1.87 -1.58
CA ARG A 190 -24.75 3.14 -1.79
C ARG A 190 -24.13 4.28 -0.98
N ARG A 191 -23.79 4.00 0.28
CA ARG A 191 -23.16 4.98 1.18
C ARG A 191 -21.76 5.37 0.69
N ASP A 192 -20.90 4.41 0.34
CA ASP A 192 -19.57 4.64 -0.21
C ASP A 192 -19.65 5.56 -1.45
N ARG A 193 -20.53 5.23 -2.39
CA ARG A 193 -20.76 6.09 -3.58
C ARG A 193 -21.31 7.47 -3.22
N ALA A 194 -22.14 7.59 -2.21
CA ALA A 194 -22.68 8.88 -1.80
C ALA A 194 -21.58 9.82 -1.27
N PHE A 195 -20.67 9.32 -0.45
CA PHE A 195 -19.53 10.11 0.03
C PHE A 195 -18.57 10.50 -1.09
N VAL A 196 -18.25 9.56 -1.99
CA VAL A 196 -17.40 9.89 -3.15
C VAL A 196 -18.10 10.90 -4.06
N ASN A 197 -19.39 10.78 -4.31
CA ASN A 197 -20.15 11.78 -5.08
C ASN A 197 -20.17 13.15 -4.38
N MET A 198 -20.27 13.19 -3.04
CA MET A 198 -20.18 14.45 -2.28
C MET A 198 -18.82 15.12 -2.51
N LEU A 199 -17.73 14.36 -2.48
CA LEU A 199 -16.39 14.84 -2.80
C LEU A 199 -16.32 15.38 -4.24
N LEU A 200 -16.77 14.58 -5.23
CA LEU A 200 -16.66 14.90 -6.65
C LEU A 200 -17.51 16.11 -7.09
N ASN A 201 -18.53 16.47 -6.30
CA ASN A 201 -19.31 17.68 -6.53
C ASN A 201 -18.67 18.96 -5.99
N ARG A 202 -17.50 18.87 -5.32
CA ARG A 202 -16.79 20.05 -4.81
C ARG A 202 -15.90 20.65 -5.91
N PRO A 203 -15.90 21.97 -6.11
CA PRO A 203 -14.85 22.64 -6.86
C PRO A 203 -13.48 22.36 -6.24
N GLY A 204 -12.44 22.21 -7.06
CA GLY A 204 -11.09 21.94 -6.57
C GLY A 204 -10.87 20.53 -6.03
N ALA A 205 -11.88 19.66 -6.01
CA ALA A 205 -11.70 18.27 -5.58
C ALA A 205 -10.87 17.46 -6.59
N SER A 206 -10.22 16.39 -6.09
CA SER A 206 -9.57 15.37 -6.92
C SER A 206 -9.62 14.02 -6.20
N ILE A 207 -9.56 12.93 -6.97
CA ILE A 207 -9.49 11.56 -6.46
C ILE A 207 -8.42 10.79 -7.22
N SER A 208 -7.54 10.10 -6.50
CA SER A 208 -6.52 9.25 -7.08
C SER A 208 -6.59 7.82 -6.57
N GLY A 209 -6.29 6.87 -7.46
CA GLY A 209 -5.91 5.50 -7.08
C GLY A 209 -4.40 5.41 -6.85
N ASN A 210 -3.93 4.31 -6.27
CA ASN A 210 -2.50 4.06 -6.07
C ASN A 210 -1.78 3.53 -7.32
N SER A 211 -2.49 3.34 -8.42
CA SER A 211 -1.96 2.84 -9.69
C SER A 211 -2.88 3.19 -10.86
N MET A 212 -2.37 3.13 -12.09
CA MET A 212 -3.20 3.26 -13.29
C MET A 212 -4.30 2.18 -13.35
N TRP A 213 -4.06 1.00 -12.78
CA TRP A 213 -5.08 -0.03 -12.70
C TRP A 213 -6.22 0.39 -11.78
N ILE A 214 -5.92 0.96 -10.61
CA ILE A 214 -6.95 1.50 -9.71
C ILE A 214 -7.63 2.75 -10.31
N GLN A 215 -6.91 3.61 -11.02
CA GLN A 215 -7.54 4.71 -11.76
C GLN A 215 -8.66 4.19 -12.69
N ARG A 216 -8.40 3.10 -13.43
CA ARG A 216 -9.44 2.42 -14.24
C ARG A 216 -10.57 1.82 -13.40
N ARG A 217 -10.26 1.33 -12.19
CA ARG A 217 -11.27 0.82 -11.25
C ARG A 217 -12.15 1.95 -10.70
N LEU A 218 -11.61 3.13 -10.43
CA LEU A 218 -12.39 4.30 -10.03
C LEU A 218 -13.44 4.67 -11.09
N LYS A 219 -13.09 4.54 -12.39
CA LYS A 219 -14.07 4.66 -13.49
C LYS A 219 -15.22 3.66 -13.34
N SER A 220 -14.91 2.38 -13.13
CA SER A 220 -15.92 1.33 -13.08
C SER A 220 -16.82 1.39 -11.83
N VAL A 221 -16.29 1.91 -10.71
CA VAL A 221 -16.99 1.97 -9.43
C VAL A 221 -17.75 3.27 -9.23
N TYR A 222 -17.14 4.41 -9.60
CA TYR A 222 -17.67 5.75 -9.34
C TYR A 222 -18.05 6.53 -10.59
N GLY A 223 -17.88 5.95 -11.80
CA GLY A 223 -18.32 6.57 -13.06
C GLY A 223 -17.38 7.64 -13.61
N LEU A 224 -16.20 7.82 -13.03
CA LEU A 224 -15.22 8.81 -13.49
C LEU A 224 -14.56 8.38 -14.81
N LYS A 225 -14.18 9.34 -15.65
CA LYS A 225 -13.28 9.04 -16.77
C LYS A 225 -11.89 8.62 -16.24
N SER A 226 -11.11 7.95 -17.04
CA SER A 226 -9.71 7.64 -16.75
C SER A 226 -8.89 7.74 -18.01
N ASP A 227 -7.78 8.46 -17.94
CA ASP A 227 -6.81 8.59 -19.01
C ASP A 227 -5.53 7.83 -18.61
N PRO A 228 -5.19 6.72 -19.27
CA PRO A 228 -4.01 5.94 -18.94
C PRO A 228 -2.69 6.61 -19.35
N THR A 229 -2.73 7.71 -20.11
CA THR A 229 -1.53 8.43 -20.54
C THR A 229 -1.08 9.48 -19.53
N LYS A 230 -1.91 9.80 -18.53
CA LYS A 230 -1.55 10.76 -17.48
C LYS A 230 -0.35 10.33 -16.67
N GLU A 231 0.47 11.30 -16.33
CA GLU A 231 1.61 11.10 -15.43
C GLU A 231 1.17 10.93 -13.95
N ASN A 232 2.07 10.37 -13.16
CA ASN A 232 1.87 10.24 -11.72
C ASN A 232 1.69 11.62 -11.08
N GLY A 233 0.56 11.83 -10.39
CA GLY A 233 0.25 13.11 -9.74
C GLY A 233 -0.22 14.22 -10.69
N GLU A 234 -0.54 13.91 -11.94
CA GLU A 234 -1.13 14.89 -12.86
C GLU A 234 -2.57 15.23 -12.43
N PRO A 235 -2.92 16.52 -12.30
CA PRO A 235 -4.26 16.94 -11.89
C PRO A 235 -5.35 16.49 -12.86
N PRO A 236 -6.60 16.32 -12.39
CA PRO A 236 -7.72 15.93 -13.24
C PRO A 236 -8.15 17.08 -14.16
N VAL A 237 -8.67 16.75 -15.35
CA VAL A 237 -9.49 17.65 -16.13
C VAL A 237 -10.74 18.02 -15.34
N ARG A 238 -11.17 19.28 -15.44
CA ARG A 238 -12.31 19.82 -14.67
C ARG A 238 -13.38 20.36 -15.58
N ASP A 239 -14.61 20.41 -15.10
CA ASP A 239 -15.72 21.13 -15.74
C ASP A 239 -15.68 22.64 -15.40
N ASP A 240 -16.61 23.41 -15.98
CA ASP A 240 -16.73 24.87 -15.79
C ASP A 240 -17.00 25.26 -14.31
N ALA A 241 -17.49 24.34 -13.50
CA ALA A 241 -17.68 24.52 -12.06
C ALA A 241 -16.45 24.09 -11.23
N GLY A 242 -15.34 23.71 -11.87
CA GLY A 242 -14.11 23.26 -11.22
C GLY A 242 -14.17 21.85 -10.64
N ARG A 243 -15.19 21.04 -10.97
CA ARG A 243 -15.36 19.67 -10.49
C ARG A 243 -14.54 18.69 -11.33
N PRO A 244 -13.94 17.62 -10.73
CA PRO A 244 -13.14 16.67 -11.50
C PRO A 244 -14.01 15.80 -12.41
N LEU A 245 -13.61 15.69 -13.68
CA LEU A 245 -14.26 14.82 -14.66
C LEU A 245 -13.63 13.44 -14.74
N GLU A 246 -12.44 13.28 -14.17
CA GLU A 246 -11.67 12.03 -14.25
C GLU A 246 -10.96 11.72 -12.95
N ALA A 247 -10.63 10.42 -12.78
CA ALA A 247 -9.75 9.94 -11.74
C ALA A 247 -8.28 10.07 -12.20
N THR A 248 -7.40 10.28 -11.24
CA THR A 248 -5.95 10.31 -11.43
C THR A 248 -5.28 9.15 -10.68
N HIS A 249 -3.97 9.12 -10.65
CA HIS A 249 -3.24 8.20 -9.80
C HIS A 249 -2.10 8.89 -9.06
N LEU A 250 -1.84 8.42 -7.85
CA LEU A 250 -0.71 8.79 -7.00
C LEU A 250 -0.08 7.49 -6.52
N MET A 251 1.08 7.15 -7.07
CA MET A 251 1.73 5.86 -6.82
C MET A 251 2.20 5.74 -5.37
N HIS A 252 2.11 4.54 -4.83
CA HIS A 252 2.78 4.16 -3.60
C HIS A 252 4.30 4.18 -3.78
N VAL A 253 5.00 4.32 -2.67
CA VAL A 253 6.46 4.36 -2.61
C VAL A 253 6.99 3.44 -1.52
N ILE A 254 8.28 3.17 -1.56
CA ILE A 254 9.00 2.49 -0.50
C ILE A 254 10.08 3.42 0.09
N ASN A 255 10.42 3.19 1.35
CA ASN A 255 11.65 3.72 1.89
C ASN A 255 12.81 2.88 1.35
N ILE A 256 13.51 3.38 0.34
CA ILE A 256 14.57 2.64 -0.36
C ILE A 256 15.73 2.28 0.56
N GLU A 257 16.01 3.10 1.57
CA GLU A 257 17.06 2.86 2.56
C GLU A 257 16.80 1.65 3.45
N ALA A 258 15.51 1.30 3.61
CA ALA A 258 15.11 0.10 4.33
C ALA A 258 15.31 -1.20 3.50
N TRP A 259 15.77 -1.08 2.25
CA TRP A 259 16.02 -2.18 1.31
C TRP A 259 17.44 -2.09 0.74
N PRO A 260 18.49 -2.23 1.56
CA PRO A 260 19.88 -2.15 1.12
C PRO A 260 20.25 -3.34 0.20
N THR A 261 21.16 -3.10 -0.73
CA THR A 261 21.68 -4.15 -1.63
C THR A 261 22.70 -5.07 -0.97
N GLU A 262 23.33 -4.58 0.08
CA GLU A 262 24.35 -5.32 0.83
C GLU A 262 23.79 -5.84 2.16
N ALA A 263 24.25 -7.01 2.57
CA ALA A 263 23.87 -7.59 3.85
C ALA A 263 24.57 -6.85 5.00
N SER A 264 23.81 -6.60 6.09
CA SER A 264 24.36 -6.06 7.33
C SER A 264 24.56 -7.17 8.38
N ALA A 265 25.35 -6.89 9.42
CA ALA A 265 25.49 -7.78 10.57
C ALA A 265 24.15 -8.00 11.29
N GLU A 266 23.31 -6.98 11.38
CA GLU A 266 21.97 -7.06 11.94
C GLU A 266 21.07 -8.00 11.12
N GLU A 267 21.15 -7.90 9.78
CA GLU A 267 20.41 -8.79 8.87
C GLU A 267 20.82 -10.25 9.08
N ASN A 268 22.13 -10.54 9.14
CA ASN A 268 22.63 -11.90 9.33
C ASN A 268 22.15 -12.48 10.68
N SER A 269 22.22 -11.70 11.75
CA SER A 269 21.71 -12.11 13.07
C SER A 269 20.19 -12.33 13.07
N ALA A 270 19.46 -11.50 12.34
CA ALA A 270 18.00 -11.64 12.23
C ALA A 270 17.60 -12.87 11.39
N LEU A 271 18.39 -13.23 10.38
CA LEU A 271 18.20 -14.45 9.58
C LEU A 271 18.47 -15.72 10.40
N GLU A 272 19.52 -15.74 11.22
CA GLU A 272 19.82 -16.87 12.11
C GLU A 272 18.70 -17.15 13.11
N ALA A 273 17.96 -16.12 13.50
CA ALA A 273 16.79 -16.24 14.38
C ALA A 273 15.50 -16.64 13.66
N ALA A 274 15.46 -16.58 12.33
CA ALA A 274 14.31 -16.95 11.52
C ALA A 274 14.29 -18.46 11.23
N PRO A 275 13.12 -19.06 10.93
CA PRO A 275 13.08 -20.43 10.43
C PRO A 275 13.91 -20.59 9.15
N GLU A 276 14.66 -21.69 9.06
CA GLU A 276 15.50 -21.97 7.89
C GLU A 276 14.68 -22.16 6.63
N PRO A 277 14.97 -21.43 5.52
CA PRO A 277 14.30 -21.59 4.26
C PRO A 277 14.71 -22.89 3.56
N PRO A 278 13.86 -23.48 2.71
CA PRO A 278 14.28 -24.57 1.85
C PRO A 278 15.20 -24.03 0.75
N GLU A 279 16.27 -24.76 0.41
CA GLU A 279 17.18 -24.33 -0.66
C GLU A 279 17.12 -25.29 -1.87
N PRO A 280 16.98 -24.76 -3.10
CA PRO A 280 16.73 -23.37 -3.49
C PRO A 280 15.26 -22.95 -3.29
N TYR A 281 14.97 -21.66 -3.10
CA TYR A 281 13.61 -21.19 -2.86
C TYR A 281 13.22 -19.92 -3.63
N VAL A 282 11.91 -19.76 -3.80
CA VAL A 282 11.26 -18.50 -4.14
C VAL A 282 10.41 -18.02 -2.97
N MET A 283 10.09 -16.75 -2.95
CA MET A 283 9.40 -16.14 -1.82
C MET A 283 8.09 -15.46 -2.21
N THR A 284 7.11 -15.49 -1.32
CA THR A 284 5.88 -14.70 -1.42
C THR A 284 5.57 -14.04 -0.07
N VAL A 285 5.11 -12.80 -0.11
CA VAL A 285 4.81 -12.00 1.08
C VAL A 285 3.36 -11.57 1.09
N GLY A 286 2.69 -11.73 2.22
CA GLY A 286 1.34 -11.26 2.42
C GLY A 286 0.47 -12.21 3.20
N ARG A 287 -0.80 -11.85 3.41
CA ARG A 287 -1.76 -12.72 4.09
C ARG A 287 -2.01 -13.98 3.25
N MET A 288 -1.94 -15.14 3.88
CA MET A 288 -2.34 -16.39 3.24
C MET A 288 -3.83 -16.31 2.88
N SER A 289 -4.13 -16.22 1.58
CA SER A 289 -5.50 -16.05 1.11
C SER A 289 -5.62 -16.28 -0.39
N HIS A 290 -6.84 -16.56 -0.84
CA HIS A 290 -7.13 -16.67 -2.27
C HIS A 290 -6.77 -15.38 -3.03
N VAL A 291 -7.12 -14.22 -2.47
CA VAL A 291 -6.85 -12.92 -3.13
C VAL A 291 -5.36 -12.64 -3.33
N LYS A 292 -4.49 -13.14 -2.44
CA LYS A 292 -3.03 -13.06 -2.58
C LYS A 292 -2.44 -14.20 -3.43
N GLY A 293 -3.29 -15.10 -3.95
CA GLY A 293 -2.88 -16.16 -4.86
C GLY A 293 -1.98 -17.23 -4.25
N THR A 294 -1.88 -17.32 -2.91
CA THR A 294 -0.94 -18.20 -2.20
C THR A 294 -1.04 -19.65 -2.67
N TRP A 295 -2.26 -20.14 -2.89
CA TRP A 295 -2.51 -21.49 -3.39
C TRP A 295 -1.98 -21.70 -4.82
N ALA A 296 -2.20 -20.74 -5.70
CA ALA A 296 -1.74 -20.77 -7.07
C ALA A 296 -0.21 -20.68 -7.15
N THR A 297 0.41 -19.81 -6.33
CA THR A 297 1.88 -19.71 -6.22
C THR A 297 2.49 -21.03 -5.81
N LEU A 298 1.95 -21.72 -4.79
CA LEU A 298 2.46 -23.03 -4.42
C LEU A 298 2.35 -24.05 -5.56
N ARG A 299 1.22 -24.07 -6.27
CA ARG A 299 0.97 -25.04 -7.36
C ARG A 299 1.87 -24.82 -8.57
N SER A 300 2.22 -23.56 -8.88
CA SER A 300 3.09 -23.25 -10.02
C SER A 300 4.52 -23.78 -9.84
N LEU A 301 4.93 -24.10 -8.61
CA LEU A 301 6.26 -24.63 -8.29
C LEU A 301 6.39 -26.14 -8.49
N ARG A 302 5.29 -26.85 -8.80
CA ARG A 302 5.34 -28.30 -9.00
C ARG A 302 6.35 -28.68 -10.08
N GLY A 303 7.33 -29.51 -9.69
CA GLY A 303 8.34 -30.05 -10.62
C GLY A 303 9.45 -29.07 -11.01
N THR A 304 9.56 -27.90 -10.36
CA THR A 304 10.64 -26.92 -10.62
C THR A 304 11.89 -27.17 -9.80
N GLY A 305 11.80 -27.96 -8.72
CA GLY A 305 12.88 -28.14 -7.75
C GLY A 305 13.03 -26.96 -6.76
N LEU A 306 12.19 -25.94 -6.86
CA LEU A 306 12.19 -24.79 -5.96
C LEU A 306 11.25 -25.02 -4.77
N GLY A 307 11.66 -24.59 -3.59
CA GLY A 307 10.80 -24.46 -2.41
C GLY A 307 10.07 -23.12 -2.37
N LEU A 308 9.07 -23.02 -1.51
CA LEU A 308 8.32 -21.77 -1.24
C LEU A 308 8.54 -21.31 0.19
N VAL A 309 9.02 -20.08 0.36
CA VAL A 309 8.95 -19.34 1.62
C VAL A 309 7.74 -18.40 1.57
N HIS A 310 6.78 -18.63 2.43
CA HIS A 310 5.62 -17.76 2.60
C HIS A 310 5.75 -16.94 3.88
N VAL A 311 5.89 -15.63 3.78
CA VAL A 311 5.94 -14.72 4.92
C VAL A 311 4.63 -13.99 5.09
N GLY A 312 3.97 -14.20 6.23
CA GLY A 312 2.73 -13.50 6.58
C GLY A 312 1.73 -14.32 7.37
N GLY A 313 0.64 -13.65 7.75
CA GLY A 313 -0.43 -14.26 8.55
C GLY A 313 -1.34 -15.17 7.74
N GLY A 314 -1.94 -16.14 8.42
CA GLY A 314 -3.00 -17.04 7.93
C GLY A 314 -3.63 -17.75 9.13
N ASP A 315 -4.89 -18.20 9.00
CA ASP A 315 -5.48 -19.01 10.05
C ASP A 315 -4.90 -20.44 10.08
N ALA A 316 -5.13 -21.16 11.17
CA ALA A 316 -4.56 -22.50 11.36
C ALA A 316 -5.05 -23.50 10.28
N ALA A 317 -6.32 -23.37 9.85
CA ALA A 317 -6.90 -24.24 8.84
C ALA A 317 -6.30 -23.99 7.46
N ASP A 318 -6.11 -22.71 7.08
CA ASP A 318 -5.47 -22.33 5.81
C ASP A 318 -4.00 -22.79 5.77
N LYS A 319 -3.26 -22.65 6.89
CA LYS A 319 -1.89 -23.15 7.00
C LYS A 319 -1.82 -24.68 6.85
N ALA A 320 -2.67 -25.41 7.56
CA ALA A 320 -2.73 -26.87 7.45
C ALA A 320 -3.07 -27.33 6.04
N ALA A 321 -4.04 -26.67 5.39
CA ALA A 321 -4.41 -26.98 4.00
C ALA A 321 -3.26 -26.70 3.02
N LEU A 322 -2.52 -25.60 3.18
CA LEU A 322 -1.38 -25.28 2.33
C LEU A 322 -0.23 -26.29 2.50
N HIS A 323 0.09 -26.70 3.74
CA HIS A 323 1.08 -27.74 3.99
C HIS A 323 0.68 -29.11 3.41
N ALA A 324 -0.59 -29.49 3.51
CA ALA A 324 -1.10 -30.71 2.91
C ALA A 324 -0.95 -30.69 1.37
N GLU A 325 -1.27 -29.55 0.74
CA GLU A 325 -1.09 -29.37 -0.71
C GLU A 325 0.38 -29.39 -1.11
N ALA A 326 1.26 -28.72 -0.35
CA ALA A 326 2.71 -28.73 -0.60
C ALA A 326 3.27 -30.15 -0.57
N LYS A 327 2.88 -30.97 0.43
CA LYS A 327 3.24 -32.38 0.49
C LYS A 327 2.74 -33.18 -0.72
N ARG A 328 1.47 -32.95 -1.12
CA ARG A 328 0.87 -33.61 -2.31
C ARG A 328 1.61 -33.27 -3.60
N LEU A 329 2.13 -32.06 -3.74
CA LEU A 329 2.85 -31.56 -4.92
C LEU A 329 4.34 -31.86 -4.88
N ASN A 330 4.86 -32.37 -3.75
CA ASN A 330 6.29 -32.52 -3.48
C ASN A 330 7.06 -31.20 -3.62
N VAL A 331 6.50 -30.11 -3.06
CA VAL A 331 7.11 -28.78 -3.02
C VAL A 331 7.51 -28.47 -1.58
N PRO A 332 8.79 -28.21 -1.27
CA PRO A 332 9.21 -27.76 0.05
C PRO A 332 8.52 -26.44 0.41
N LEU A 333 7.95 -26.35 1.61
CA LEU A 333 7.22 -25.15 2.06
C LEU A 333 7.61 -24.78 3.49
N VAL A 334 8.00 -23.53 3.68
CA VAL A 334 8.15 -22.91 4.99
C VAL A 334 7.22 -21.71 5.11
N CYS A 335 6.35 -21.71 6.12
CA CYS A 335 5.46 -20.61 6.44
C CYS A 335 6.01 -19.86 7.67
N MET A 336 6.37 -18.61 7.47
CA MET A 336 6.90 -17.73 8.51
C MET A 336 5.86 -16.71 8.97
N PRO A 337 5.85 -16.32 10.24
CA PRO A 337 5.04 -15.21 10.72
C PRO A 337 5.54 -13.89 10.11
N ARG A 338 4.97 -12.76 10.55
CA ARG A 338 5.55 -11.46 10.27
C ARG A 338 6.95 -11.37 10.88
N LEU A 339 7.92 -10.99 10.08
CA LEU A 339 9.33 -10.87 10.44
C LEU A 339 9.71 -9.42 10.74
N SER A 340 10.87 -9.23 11.34
CA SER A 340 11.55 -7.94 11.40
C SER A 340 11.97 -7.48 9.99
N GLN A 341 12.18 -6.19 9.79
CA GLN A 341 12.62 -5.66 8.49
C GLN A 341 13.95 -6.28 8.03
N PRO A 342 15.00 -6.37 8.88
CA PRO A 342 16.27 -6.99 8.48
C PRO A 342 16.11 -8.45 8.04
N ALA A 343 15.37 -9.28 8.79
CA ALA A 343 15.12 -10.66 8.41
C ALA A 343 14.34 -10.78 7.09
N LEU A 344 13.35 -9.91 6.86
CA LEU A 344 12.60 -9.89 5.62
C LEU A 344 13.49 -9.53 4.42
N VAL A 345 14.31 -8.49 4.56
CA VAL A 345 15.26 -8.03 3.52
C VAL A 345 16.23 -9.14 3.15
N GLY A 346 16.83 -9.81 4.13
CA GLY A 346 17.77 -10.91 3.89
C GLY A 346 17.12 -12.09 3.19
N LEU A 347 15.90 -12.49 3.61
CA LEU A 347 15.18 -13.55 2.91
C LEU A 347 14.83 -13.18 1.47
N VAL A 348 14.42 -11.94 1.22
CA VAL A 348 14.13 -11.46 -0.15
C VAL A 348 15.39 -11.48 -1.00
N ARG A 349 16.52 -10.99 -0.48
CA ARG A 349 17.81 -10.93 -1.19
C ARG A 349 18.32 -12.33 -1.56
N ASN A 350 18.17 -13.30 -0.67
CA ASN A 350 18.65 -14.67 -0.88
C ASN A 350 17.70 -15.52 -1.75
N ALA A 351 16.45 -15.08 -1.96
CA ALA A 351 15.50 -15.78 -2.80
C ALA A 351 15.91 -15.77 -4.28
N HIS A 352 15.59 -16.84 -5.01
CA HIS A 352 15.76 -16.89 -6.46
C HIS A 352 14.83 -15.92 -7.18
N ALA A 353 13.63 -15.70 -6.64
CA ALA A 353 12.68 -14.68 -7.08
C ALA A 353 11.63 -14.37 -6.01
N MET A 354 11.09 -13.17 -6.03
CA MET A 354 9.80 -12.85 -5.42
C MET A 354 8.69 -13.26 -6.37
N VAL A 355 7.70 -14.03 -5.90
CA VAL A 355 6.64 -14.60 -6.74
C VAL A 355 5.27 -14.24 -6.22
N SER A 356 4.34 -13.84 -7.11
CA SER A 356 2.96 -13.59 -6.73
C SER A 356 1.95 -13.93 -7.82
N HIS A 357 0.94 -14.71 -7.44
CA HIS A 357 -0.27 -14.95 -8.21
C HIS A 357 -1.48 -14.20 -7.64
N ALA A 358 -1.25 -13.03 -7.02
CA ALA A 358 -2.33 -12.25 -6.43
C ALA A 358 -3.37 -11.84 -7.48
N HIS A 359 -4.65 -11.90 -7.08
CA HIS A 359 -5.74 -11.47 -7.95
C HIS A 359 -5.92 -9.96 -7.86
N HIS A 360 -5.72 -9.29 -9.00
CA HIS A 360 -5.94 -7.85 -9.12
C HIS A 360 -5.28 -7.05 -7.98
N GLU A 361 -3.98 -7.28 -7.74
CA GLU A 361 -3.25 -6.51 -6.72
C GLU A 361 -3.39 -5.01 -7.01
N PRO A 362 -3.77 -4.18 -6.05
CA PRO A 362 -4.02 -2.77 -6.31
C PRO A 362 -2.82 -2.01 -6.82
N PHE A 363 -1.65 -2.24 -6.23
CA PHE A 363 -0.39 -1.63 -6.61
C PHE A 363 0.71 -2.66 -6.82
N GLY A 364 1.07 -3.40 -5.76
CA GLY A 364 2.15 -4.36 -5.77
C GLY A 364 3.46 -3.78 -5.24
N LEU A 365 3.56 -3.65 -3.92
CA LEU A 365 4.83 -3.27 -3.28
C LEU A 365 5.89 -4.36 -3.41
N THR A 366 5.51 -5.63 -3.35
CA THR A 366 6.45 -6.76 -3.34
C THR A 366 7.42 -6.81 -4.52
N PRO A 367 7.06 -6.54 -5.79
CA PRO A 367 8.06 -6.48 -6.86
C PRO A 367 9.05 -5.33 -6.71
N ILE A 368 8.60 -4.15 -6.24
CA ILE A 368 9.53 -3.02 -6.06
C ILE A 368 10.44 -3.23 -4.84
N GLU A 369 9.96 -3.86 -3.77
CA GLU A 369 10.78 -4.30 -2.63
C GLU A 369 11.84 -5.31 -3.05
N ALA A 370 11.47 -6.29 -3.88
CA ALA A 370 12.40 -7.28 -4.43
C ALA A 370 13.45 -6.64 -5.34
N MET A 371 13.02 -5.82 -6.30
CA MET A 371 13.90 -5.10 -7.22
C MET A 371 14.88 -4.16 -6.48
N ALA A 372 14.47 -3.57 -5.36
CA ALA A 372 15.31 -2.69 -4.54
C ALA A 372 16.54 -3.41 -3.97
N VAL A 373 16.44 -4.70 -3.66
CA VAL A 373 17.56 -5.53 -3.18
C VAL A 373 18.21 -6.37 -4.27
N GLY A 374 17.80 -6.20 -5.53
CA GLY A 374 18.36 -6.93 -6.67
C GLY A 374 17.75 -8.32 -6.89
N THR A 375 16.63 -8.65 -6.25
CA THR A 375 15.93 -9.92 -6.44
C THR A 375 14.90 -9.78 -7.57
N PRO A 376 14.85 -10.71 -8.54
CA PRO A 376 13.88 -10.63 -9.62
C PRO A 376 12.45 -10.87 -9.13
N ALA A 377 11.49 -10.29 -9.86
CA ALA A 377 10.08 -10.40 -9.57
C ALA A 377 9.35 -11.19 -10.66
N LEU A 378 8.69 -12.29 -10.29
CA LEU A 378 7.85 -13.08 -11.17
C LEU A 378 6.39 -12.89 -10.74
N MET A 379 5.66 -12.05 -11.46
CA MET A 379 4.32 -11.61 -11.07
C MET A 379 3.28 -12.02 -12.12
N VAL A 380 2.09 -12.33 -11.65
CA VAL A 380 0.96 -12.50 -12.56
C VAL A 380 0.69 -11.17 -13.29
N ASP A 381 0.43 -11.25 -14.60
CA ASP A 381 0.13 -10.07 -15.45
C ASP A 381 -1.30 -9.57 -15.19
N GLU A 382 -1.53 -9.09 -13.97
CA GLU A 382 -2.81 -8.56 -13.52
C GLU A 382 -2.64 -7.37 -12.56
N GLY A 383 -3.60 -6.46 -12.58
CA GLY A 383 -3.70 -5.41 -11.58
C GLY A 383 -2.56 -4.41 -11.62
N GLY A 384 -2.13 -3.98 -10.44
CA GLY A 384 -1.06 -3.01 -10.24
C GLY A 384 0.33 -3.54 -10.59
N PHE A 385 0.53 -4.86 -10.67
CA PHE A 385 1.81 -5.42 -11.13
C PHE A 385 2.17 -4.94 -12.54
N GLN A 386 1.17 -4.74 -13.40
CA GLN A 386 1.37 -4.12 -14.71
C GLN A 386 1.96 -2.71 -14.62
N CYS A 387 1.63 -1.96 -13.54
CA CYS A 387 2.15 -0.60 -13.33
C CYS A 387 3.55 -0.62 -12.71
N THR A 388 3.79 -1.52 -11.75
CA THR A 388 5.05 -1.56 -10.99
C THR A 388 6.20 -2.22 -11.76
N MET A 389 5.89 -3.04 -12.77
CA MET A 389 6.89 -3.71 -13.59
C MET A 389 6.92 -3.24 -15.05
N SER A 390 6.15 -2.21 -15.40
CA SER A 390 6.13 -1.68 -16.77
C SER A 390 7.43 -0.98 -17.13
N GLY A 391 8.05 -1.42 -18.22
CA GLY A 391 9.26 -0.78 -18.75
C GLY A 391 10.55 -1.12 -18.02
N VAL A 392 10.57 -2.17 -17.19
CA VAL A 392 11.78 -2.71 -16.56
C VAL A 392 11.91 -4.22 -16.85
N ASP A 393 13.10 -4.63 -17.25
CA ASP A 393 13.44 -6.05 -17.41
C ASP A 393 14.17 -6.55 -16.14
N SER A 394 13.40 -6.65 -15.03
CA SER A 394 13.89 -7.15 -13.74
C SER A 394 13.01 -8.29 -13.22
N GLY A 395 12.65 -9.19 -14.11
CA GLY A 395 11.76 -10.32 -13.86
C GLY A 395 10.76 -10.53 -14.99
N ARG A 396 9.58 -11.07 -14.67
CA ARG A 396 8.56 -11.37 -15.70
C ARG A 396 7.16 -11.04 -15.22
N LEU A 397 6.34 -10.50 -16.12
CA LEU A 397 4.87 -10.50 -16.00
C LEU A 397 4.33 -11.69 -16.80
N LEU A 398 3.57 -12.56 -16.15
CA LEU A 398 3.17 -13.87 -16.68
C LEU A 398 1.65 -14.04 -16.61
N ARG A 399 1.05 -14.55 -17.65
CA ARG A 399 -0.38 -14.91 -17.61
C ARG A 399 -0.60 -16.02 -16.59
N ARG A 400 -1.67 -15.90 -15.82
CA ARG A 400 -2.01 -16.81 -14.72
C ARG A 400 -2.11 -18.27 -15.14
N ASP A 401 -2.62 -18.52 -16.34
CA ASP A 401 -2.93 -19.83 -16.93
C ASP A 401 -1.81 -20.38 -17.81
N ASP A 402 -0.69 -19.67 -17.96
CA ASP A 402 0.44 -20.09 -18.79
C ASP A 402 1.50 -20.85 -17.97
N GLU A 403 1.21 -22.12 -17.68
CA GLU A 403 2.13 -22.98 -16.91
C GLU A 403 3.52 -23.12 -17.55
N VAL A 404 3.60 -23.04 -18.87
CA VAL A 404 4.88 -23.18 -19.61
C VAL A 404 5.74 -21.94 -19.35
N ALA A 405 5.17 -20.75 -19.51
CA ALA A 405 5.88 -19.51 -19.25
C ALA A 405 6.32 -19.37 -17.78
N TRP A 406 5.48 -19.81 -16.83
CA TRP A 406 5.88 -19.85 -15.41
C TRP A 406 7.07 -20.76 -15.16
N LYS A 407 7.07 -21.98 -15.72
CA LYS A 407 8.21 -22.91 -15.58
C LYS A 407 9.48 -22.33 -16.20
N GLN A 408 9.39 -21.74 -17.40
CA GLN A 408 10.52 -21.07 -18.01
C GLN A 408 11.07 -19.94 -17.15
N ALA A 409 10.21 -19.08 -16.59
CA ALA A 409 10.61 -17.99 -15.72
C ALA A 409 11.30 -18.48 -14.42
N TYR A 410 10.89 -19.62 -13.88
CA TYR A 410 11.58 -20.24 -12.74
C TYR A 410 12.97 -20.75 -13.13
N GLU A 411 13.13 -21.33 -14.34
CA GLU A 411 14.46 -21.72 -14.84
C GLU A 411 15.36 -20.49 -15.08
N GLU A 412 14.82 -19.41 -15.65
CA GLU A 412 15.53 -18.14 -15.80
C GLU A 412 15.98 -17.60 -14.43
N ALA A 413 15.12 -17.64 -13.39
CA ALA A 413 15.43 -17.19 -12.05
C ALA A 413 16.49 -18.07 -11.33
N LYS A 414 16.70 -19.30 -11.74
CA LYS A 414 17.80 -20.15 -11.26
C LYS A 414 19.14 -19.83 -11.92
N ASN A 415 19.13 -19.18 -13.09
CA ASN A 415 20.35 -18.84 -13.82
C ASN A 415 21.02 -17.59 -13.23
N PRO A 416 22.28 -17.70 -12.72
CA PRO A 416 22.97 -16.56 -12.09
C PRO A 416 23.16 -15.37 -13.02
N ASP A 417 23.47 -15.60 -14.30
CA ASP A 417 23.73 -14.53 -15.28
C ASP A 417 22.45 -13.73 -15.56
N VAL A 418 21.32 -14.43 -15.71
CA VAL A 418 20.00 -13.78 -15.88
C VAL A 418 19.62 -12.97 -14.65
N ARG A 419 19.78 -13.55 -13.46
CA ARG A 419 19.52 -12.83 -12.20
C ARG A 419 20.40 -11.57 -12.06
N GLN A 420 21.67 -11.66 -12.41
CA GLN A 420 22.57 -10.52 -12.38
C GLN A 420 22.15 -9.42 -13.37
N ALA A 421 21.71 -9.80 -14.57
CA ALA A 421 21.20 -8.86 -15.56
C ALA A 421 19.95 -8.14 -15.03
N TRP A 422 18.99 -8.88 -14.45
CA TRP A 422 17.79 -8.32 -13.84
C TRP A 422 18.08 -7.40 -12.64
N ALA A 423 19.02 -7.78 -11.78
CA ALA A 423 19.42 -6.99 -10.62
C ALA A 423 19.97 -5.61 -11.01
N LYS A 424 20.75 -5.53 -12.10
CA LYS A 424 21.36 -4.27 -12.56
C LYS A 424 20.36 -3.17 -12.89
N VAL A 425 19.16 -3.54 -13.36
CA VAL A 425 18.14 -2.58 -13.81
C VAL A 425 17.05 -2.34 -12.76
N GLY A 426 16.86 -3.26 -11.82
CA GLY A 426 15.76 -3.21 -10.86
C GLY A 426 15.84 -2.03 -9.90
N ARG A 427 16.93 -1.91 -9.15
CA ARG A 427 17.09 -0.83 -8.15
C ARG A 427 17.06 0.57 -8.77
N PRO A 428 17.80 0.90 -9.85
CA PRO A 428 17.71 2.22 -10.48
C PRO A 428 16.29 2.59 -10.93
N TYR A 429 15.53 1.60 -11.43
CA TYR A 429 14.14 1.80 -11.79
C TYR A 429 13.26 2.17 -10.59
N VAL A 430 13.45 1.50 -9.44
CA VAL A 430 12.74 1.78 -8.19
C VAL A 430 13.08 3.18 -7.67
N GLU A 431 14.34 3.53 -7.62
CA GLU A 431 14.84 4.84 -7.15
C GLU A 431 14.26 6.00 -7.97
N ALA A 432 14.15 5.82 -9.28
CA ALA A 432 13.63 6.85 -10.18
C ALA A 432 12.11 7.06 -10.06
N ARG A 433 11.32 6.08 -9.54
CA ARG A 433 9.86 6.08 -9.68
C ARG A 433 9.09 5.92 -8.38
N PHE A 434 9.63 5.18 -7.40
CA PHE A 434 8.88 4.71 -6.23
C PHE A 434 9.51 5.15 -4.91
N THR A 435 10.00 6.38 -4.87
CA THR A 435 10.59 6.98 -3.69
C THR A 435 9.77 8.15 -3.19
N LEU A 436 9.93 8.47 -1.91
CA LEU A 436 9.17 9.51 -1.24
C LEU A 436 9.30 10.89 -1.90
N PRO A 437 10.48 11.35 -2.39
CA PRO A 437 10.58 12.59 -3.15
C PRO A 437 9.71 12.65 -4.40
N VAL A 438 9.60 11.53 -5.12
CA VAL A 438 8.75 11.42 -6.32
C VAL A 438 7.26 11.54 -5.96
N GLN A 439 6.84 10.90 -4.87
CA GLN A 439 5.46 10.99 -4.39
C GLN A 439 5.12 12.40 -3.88
N ILE A 440 6.02 13.04 -3.14
CA ILE A 440 5.82 14.42 -2.64
C ILE A 440 5.62 15.37 -3.82
N ALA A 441 6.50 15.35 -4.82
CA ALA A 441 6.36 16.19 -6.01
C ALA A 441 5.05 15.95 -6.77
N ALA A 442 4.62 14.68 -6.86
CA ALA A 442 3.33 14.31 -7.44
C ALA A 442 2.14 14.86 -6.63
N LEU A 443 2.20 14.75 -5.31
CA LEU A 443 1.16 15.24 -4.43
C LEU A 443 1.06 16.79 -4.42
N GLU A 444 2.20 17.48 -4.48
CA GLU A 444 2.24 18.95 -4.62
C GLU A 444 1.51 19.40 -5.88
N ARG A 445 1.77 18.76 -7.02
CA ARG A 445 1.04 19.07 -8.26
C ARG A 445 -0.47 18.85 -8.12
N MET A 446 -0.88 17.78 -7.45
CA MET A 446 -2.31 17.49 -7.22
C MET A 446 -3.00 18.50 -6.31
N LEU A 447 -2.28 19.02 -5.32
CA LEU A 447 -2.79 20.00 -4.36
C LEU A 447 -2.68 21.44 -4.88
N GLY A 448 -1.92 21.67 -5.97
CA GLY A 448 -1.66 23.00 -6.52
C GLY A 448 -0.70 23.82 -5.66
N LEU A 449 0.28 23.16 -5.04
CA LEU A 449 1.29 23.74 -4.14
C LEU A 449 2.57 24.09 -4.89
#